data_6d3c0298616815a6ff9787c0d6f639d8
#
_entry.id   6d3c0298616815a6ff9787c0d6f639d8
#
_cell.length_a   1.000
_cell.length_b   1.000
_cell.length_c   1.000
_cell.angle_alpha   90.00
_cell.angle_beta   90.00
_cell.angle_gamma   90.00
#
_symmetry.space_group_name_H-M   'P 1'
#
loop_
_entity.id
_entity.type
_entity.pdbx_description
1 polymer ?
#
loop_
_entity_poly.entity_id
_entity_poly.type
_entity_poly.pdbx_seq_one_letter_code
_entity_poly.pdbx_strand_id
1 'polypeptide(L)'
;MLTFAYIMDKNYDDIEHDSQNEEFELEQVLRPKLFSDFEGQNKIVDNLTVFIEAAKQREDALDHVLLHGPPGLGKTTLANIIANELNVNIKTTSGPVLDKPGDLAGLLTNLEERDVLFIDEIHRLNPVVEEYLYSAMEDCQIDIMIESGPNARTVQIKINPFTLIGATTRSGLLTSPLRAR
;
A
#
# COMPACT_ATOMS: atom_id res chain seq x y z
N MET A 1 -12.87 26.36 43.24
CA MET A 1 -13.20 26.82 41.85
C MET A 1 -12.28 26.22 40.79
N LEU A 2 -11.13 25.66 41.12
CA LEU A 2 -10.18 25.03 40.19
C LEU A 2 -10.44 23.53 39.94
N THR A 3 -11.21 22.85 40.77
CA THR A 3 -11.46 21.41 40.66
C THR A 3 -12.56 21.07 39.64
N PHE A 4 -13.46 22.02 39.37
CA PHE A 4 -14.59 21.80 38.42
C PHE A 4 -14.19 21.96 36.97
N ALA A 5 -13.20 22.79 36.66
CA ALA A 5 -12.71 22.96 35.27
C ALA A 5 -11.88 21.76 34.78
N TYR A 6 -11.21 21.05 35.69
CA TYR A 6 -10.36 19.89 35.36
C TYR A 6 -11.14 18.60 35.05
N ILE A 7 -12.35 18.50 35.58
CA ILE A 7 -13.24 17.33 35.32
C ILE A 7 -13.97 17.47 33.99
N MET A 8 -14.26 18.69 33.53
CA MET A 8 -14.90 18.90 32.25
C MET A 8 -13.99 18.70 31.03
N ASP A 9 -12.70 19.02 31.14
CA ASP A 9 -11.72 18.81 30.06
C ASP A 9 -11.45 17.32 29.79
N LYS A 10 -11.39 16.48 30.82
CA LYS A 10 -11.15 15.05 30.65
C LYS A 10 -12.30 14.28 29.98
N ASN A 11 -13.52 14.72 30.20
CA ASN A 11 -14.69 14.09 29.59
C ASN A 11 -14.91 14.50 28.11
N TYR A 12 -14.35 15.63 27.67
CA TYR A 12 -14.52 16.11 26.30
C TYR A 12 -13.56 15.39 25.35
N ASP A 13 -12.31 15.21 25.74
CA ASP A 13 -11.30 14.51 24.94
C ASP A 13 -11.64 13.00 24.76
N ASP A 14 -12.19 12.35 25.80
CA ASP A 14 -12.60 10.95 25.73
C ASP A 14 -13.81 10.75 24.80
N ILE A 15 -14.73 11.69 24.74
CA ILE A 15 -15.93 11.63 23.87
C ILE A 15 -15.56 11.91 22.40
N GLU A 16 -14.63 12.82 22.13
CA GLU A 16 -14.14 13.06 20.76
C GLU A 16 -13.32 11.88 20.21
N HIS A 17 -12.53 11.23 21.05
CA HIS A 17 -11.78 10.02 20.66
C HIS A 17 -12.69 8.82 20.37
N ASP A 18 -13.75 8.61 21.14
CA ASP A 18 -14.70 7.54 20.90
C ASP A 18 -15.54 7.80 19.63
N SER A 19 -15.99 9.02 19.42
CA SER A 19 -16.75 9.36 18.21
C SER A 19 -15.91 9.27 16.92
N GLN A 20 -14.63 9.63 16.95
CA GLN A 20 -13.72 9.47 15.81
C GLN A 20 -13.40 8.00 15.52
N ASN A 21 -13.28 7.16 16.55
CA ASN A 21 -13.10 5.72 16.39
C ASN A 21 -14.37 5.05 15.82
N GLU A 22 -15.56 5.42 16.29
CA GLU A 22 -16.83 4.91 15.76
C GLU A 22 -17.06 5.34 14.30
N GLU A 23 -16.75 6.58 13.93
CA GLU A 23 -16.83 7.05 12.55
C GLU A 23 -15.82 6.32 11.66
N PHE A 24 -14.60 6.08 12.13
CA PHE A 24 -13.58 5.33 11.40
C PHE A 24 -13.97 3.86 11.21
N GLU A 25 -14.53 3.21 12.21
CA GLU A 25 -15.03 1.84 12.11
C GLU A 25 -16.25 1.75 11.16
N LEU A 26 -17.17 2.71 11.23
CA LEU A 26 -18.31 2.80 10.30
C LEU A 26 -17.85 3.04 8.85
N GLU A 27 -16.88 3.91 8.63
CA GLU A 27 -16.30 4.09 7.29
C GLU A 27 -15.68 2.81 6.75
N GLN A 28 -14.98 2.03 7.58
CA GLN A 28 -14.41 0.76 7.15
C GLN A 28 -15.47 -0.30 6.83
N VAL A 29 -16.56 -0.33 7.58
CA VAL A 29 -17.68 -1.26 7.34
C VAL A 29 -18.44 -0.90 6.05
N LEU A 30 -18.54 0.41 5.74
CA LEU A 30 -19.26 0.91 4.56
C LEU A 30 -18.43 0.87 3.27
N ARG A 31 -17.12 0.63 3.34
CA ARG A 31 -16.27 0.53 2.14
C ARG A 31 -16.60 -0.73 1.33
N PRO A 32 -16.78 -0.60 0.01
CA PRO A 32 -16.95 -1.74 -0.88
C PRO A 32 -15.83 -2.76 -0.70
N LYS A 33 -16.19 -4.03 -0.60
CA LYS A 33 -15.22 -5.13 -0.45
C LYS A 33 -15.00 -5.92 -1.74
N LEU A 34 -15.94 -5.85 -2.68
CA LEU A 34 -15.93 -6.54 -3.96
C LEU A 34 -16.19 -5.55 -5.08
N PHE A 35 -15.82 -5.92 -6.30
CA PHE A 35 -16.13 -5.10 -7.48
C PHE A 35 -17.63 -4.92 -7.71
N SER A 36 -18.47 -5.89 -7.31
CA SER A 36 -19.92 -5.79 -7.38
C SER A 36 -20.50 -4.62 -6.58
N ASP A 37 -19.80 -4.23 -5.53
CA ASP A 37 -20.24 -3.20 -4.60
C ASP A 37 -19.62 -1.82 -4.91
N PHE A 38 -18.68 -1.81 -5.87
CA PHE A 38 -17.94 -0.59 -6.23
C PHE A 38 -18.65 0.15 -7.38
N GLU A 39 -19.25 1.27 -7.06
CA GLU A 39 -19.95 2.10 -8.04
C GLU A 39 -19.00 3.06 -8.77
N GLY A 40 -19.19 3.17 -10.07
CA GLY A 40 -18.38 4.03 -10.94
C GLY A 40 -17.15 3.33 -11.53
N GLN A 41 -16.41 4.02 -12.38
CA GLN A 41 -15.16 3.54 -13.02
C GLN A 41 -15.28 2.17 -13.73
N ASN A 42 -16.45 1.83 -14.31
CA ASN A 42 -16.76 0.52 -14.90
C ASN A 42 -15.66 0.00 -15.82
N LYS A 43 -15.06 0.86 -16.66
CA LYS A 43 -13.97 0.44 -17.56
C LYS A 43 -12.72 -0.04 -16.80
N ILE A 44 -12.42 0.56 -15.67
CA ILE A 44 -11.26 0.16 -14.84
C ILE A 44 -11.58 -1.16 -14.15
N VAL A 45 -12.78 -1.29 -13.61
CA VAL A 45 -13.27 -2.52 -12.97
C VAL A 45 -13.26 -3.68 -13.96
N ASP A 46 -13.82 -3.50 -15.16
CA ASP A 46 -13.85 -4.53 -16.22
C ASP A 46 -12.43 -5.01 -16.58
N ASN A 47 -11.49 -4.06 -16.76
CA ASN A 47 -10.10 -4.40 -17.05
C ASN A 47 -9.44 -5.16 -15.89
N LEU A 48 -9.57 -4.66 -14.66
CA LEU A 48 -8.97 -5.30 -13.48
C LEU A 48 -9.53 -6.72 -13.28
N THR A 49 -10.81 -6.92 -13.51
CA THR A 49 -11.45 -8.24 -13.40
C THR A 49 -10.78 -9.25 -14.33
N VAL A 50 -10.53 -8.87 -15.60
CA VAL A 50 -9.84 -9.74 -16.55
C VAL A 50 -8.42 -10.11 -16.09
N PHE A 51 -7.65 -9.14 -15.61
CA PHE A 51 -6.29 -9.40 -15.13
C PHE A 51 -6.27 -10.27 -13.87
N ILE A 52 -7.19 -10.02 -12.94
CA ILE A 52 -7.33 -10.80 -11.71
C ILE A 52 -7.71 -12.26 -12.02
N GLU A 53 -8.67 -12.47 -12.91
CA GLU A 53 -9.06 -13.81 -13.33
C GLU A 53 -7.89 -14.55 -13.99
N ALA A 54 -7.13 -13.87 -14.84
CA ALA A 54 -5.95 -14.44 -15.47
C ALA A 54 -4.86 -14.81 -14.45
N ALA A 55 -4.60 -13.96 -13.44
CA ALA A 55 -3.66 -14.24 -12.37
C ALA A 55 -4.09 -15.45 -11.53
N LYS A 56 -5.38 -15.51 -11.16
CA LYS A 56 -5.96 -16.65 -10.44
C LYS A 56 -5.81 -17.97 -11.21
N GLN A 57 -6.06 -17.95 -12.53
CA GLN A 57 -5.92 -19.16 -13.38
C GLN A 57 -4.47 -19.67 -13.48
N ARG A 58 -3.49 -18.76 -13.44
CA ARG A 58 -2.07 -19.10 -13.46
C ARG A 58 -1.52 -19.48 -12.08
N GLU A 59 -2.28 -19.21 -11.03
CA GLU A 59 -1.83 -19.30 -9.64
C GLU A 59 -0.60 -18.42 -9.36
N ASP A 60 -0.50 -17.28 -10.02
CA ASP A 60 0.59 -16.32 -9.96
C ASP A 60 0.18 -15.03 -9.25
N ALA A 61 1.17 -14.22 -8.83
CA ALA A 61 0.91 -12.85 -8.43
C ALA A 61 0.31 -12.04 -9.59
N LEU A 62 -0.57 -11.10 -9.31
CA LEU A 62 -1.06 -10.15 -10.29
C LEU A 62 0.09 -9.24 -10.74
N ASP A 63 0.11 -8.85 -12.00
CA ASP A 63 1.01 -7.80 -12.49
C ASP A 63 0.87 -6.53 -11.66
N HIS A 64 1.97 -5.76 -11.51
CA HIS A 64 1.94 -4.55 -10.71
C HIS A 64 0.96 -3.52 -11.26
N VAL A 65 0.27 -2.80 -10.39
CA VAL A 65 -0.82 -1.88 -10.74
C VAL A 65 -0.49 -0.46 -10.29
N LEU A 66 -0.70 0.52 -11.15
CA LEU A 66 -0.61 1.93 -10.80
C LEU A 66 -1.98 2.60 -10.88
N LEU A 67 -2.51 3.02 -9.74
CA LEU A 67 -3.77 3.75 -9.62
C LEU A 67 -3.52 5.26 -9.65
N HIS A 68 -3.85 5.92 -10.74
CA HIS A 68 -3.69 7.36 -10.89
C HIS A 68 -5.04 8.07 -10.93
N GLY A 69 -5.16 9.18 -10.22
CA GLY A 69 -6.34 10.05 -10.27
C GLY A 69 -6.44 11.01 -9.10
N PRO A 70 -7.35 12.00 -9.15
CA PRO A 70 -7.62 12.92 -8.06
C PRO A 70 -7.90 12.22 -6.73
N PRO A 71 -7.75 12.92 -5.59
CA PRO A 71 -8.16 12.37 -4.30
C PRO A 71 -9.67 12.08 -4.28
N GLY A 72 -10.10 11.16 -3.43
CA GLY A 72 -11.51 10.81 -3.27
C GLY A 72 -12.10 9.85 -4.33
N LEU A 73 -11.34 9.41 -5.33
CA LEU A 73 -11.81 8.45 -6.36
C LEU A 73 -11.67 6.97 -5.96
N GLY A 74 -11.50 6.68 -4.69
CA GLY A 74 -11.50 5.29 -4.19
C GLY A 74 -10.25 4.46 -4.51
N LYS A 75 -9.07 5.08 -4.76
CA LYS A 75 -7.82 4.33 -5.05
C LYS A 75 -7.48 3.31 -3.97
N THR A 76 -7.54 3.71 -2.71
CA THR A 76 -7.30 2.82 -1.56
C THR A 76 -8.37 1.74 -1.46
N THR A 77 -9.62 2.08 -1.72
CA THR A 77 -10.74 1.13 -1.76
C THR A 77 -10.51 0.09 -2.86
N LEU A 78 -10.10 0.55 -4.05
CA LEU A 78 -9.82 -0.33 -5.18
C LEU A 78 -8.67 -1.30 -4.88
N ALA A 79 -7.61 -0.86 -4.20
CA ALA A 79 -6.50 -1.71 -3.79
C ALA A 79 -6.97 -2.82 -2.82
N ASN A 80 -7.84 -2.49 -1.87
CA ASN A 80 -8.43 -3.48 -0.96
C ASN A 80 -9.34 -4.47 -1.70
N ILE A 81 -10.16 -3.99 -2.64
CA ILE A 81 -11.00 -4.85 -3.47
C ILE A 81 -10.14 -5.83 -4.28
N ILE A 82 -9.06 -5.36 -4.91
CA ILE A 82 -8.14 -6.23 -5.67
C ILE A 82 -7.58 -7.35 -4.78
N ALA A 83 -7.11 -7.02 -3.59
CA ALA A 83 -6.61 -8.03 -2.66
C ALA A 83 -7.69 -9.03 -2.23
N ASN A 84 -8.90 -8.55 -1.93
CA ASN A 84 -10.04 -9.40 -1.60
C ASN A 84 -10.43 -10.32 -2.77
N GLU A 85 -10.49 -9.78 -3.98
CA GLU A 85 -10.78 -10.57 -5.18
C GLU A 85 -9.71 -11.61 -5.46
N LEU A 86 -8.43 -11.31 -5.22
CA LEU A 86 -7.34 -12.28 -5.31
C LEU A 86 -7.33 -13.29 -4.15
N ASN A 87 -8.07 -13.01 -3.07
CA ASN A 87 -8.08 -13.77 -1.81
C ASN A 87 -6.68 -13.86 -1.18
N VAL A 88 -5.98 -12.72 -1.08
CA VAL A 88 -4.64 -12.57 -0.49
C VAL A 88 -4.64 -11.44 0.54
N ASN A 89 -3.59 -11.37 1.36
CA ASN A 89 -3.44 -10.27 2.30
C ASN A 89 -2.97 -8.99 1.61
N ILE A 90 -3.27 -7.85 2.24
CA ILE A 90 -2.78 -6.54 1.82
C ILE A 90 -1.98 -5.88 2.95
N LYS A 91 -0.77 -5.44 2.64
CA LYS A 91 0.02 -4.55 3.50
C LYS A 91 -0.08 -3.13 2.94
N THR A 92 -0.50 -2.20 3.78
CA THR A 92 -0.70 -0.80 3.37
C THR A 92 0.37 0.08 3.98
N THR A 93 0.97 0.94 3.16
CA THR A 93 1.91 1.98 3.56
C THR A 93 1.76 3.22 2.67
N SER A 94 2.59 4.23 2.88
CA SER A 94 2.64 5.41 2.01
C SER A 94 4.08 5.81 1.69
N GLY A 95 4.28 6.49 0.54
CA GLY A 95 5.59 6.93 0.11
C GLY A 95 6.38 7.69 1.19
N PRO A 96 5.79 8.69 1.86
CA PRO A 96 6.48 9.45 2.91
C PRO A 96 6.89 8.65 4.15
N VAL A 97 6.28 7.51 4.41
CA VAL A 97 6.61 6.66 5.57
C VAL A 97 7.84 5.78 5.29
N LEU A 98 8.09 5.48 4.03
CA LEU A 98 9.22 4.69 3.59
C LEU A 98 10.44 5.58 3.39
N ASP A 99 11.14 5.90 4.45
CA ASP A 99 12.29 6.82 4.44
C ASP A 99 13.61 6.12 4.11
N LYS A 100 13.75 4.86 4.51
CA LYS A 100 14.99 4.08 4.38
C LYS A 100 14.74 2.72 3.71
N PRO A 101 15.74 2.15 3.01
CA PRO A 101 15.65 0.81 2.43
C PRO A 101 15.25 -0.28 3.44
N GLY A 102 15.67 -0.15 4.70
CA GLY A 102 15.30 -1.07 5.77
C GLY A 102 13.81 -1.10 6.08
N ASP A 103 13.11 0.02 5.93
CA ASP A 103 11.66 0.10 6.15
C ASP A 103 10.92 -0.71 5.07
N LEU A 104 11.34 -0.54 3.81
CA LEU A 104 10.82 -1.31 2.68
C LEU A 104 11.14 -2.80 2.84
N ALA A 105 12.36 -3.15 3.22
CA ALA A 105 12.77 -4.53 3.43
C ALA A 105 11.95 -5.21 4.51
N GLY A 106 11.69 -4.52 5.62
CA GLY A 106 10.85 -5.04 6.69
C GLY A 106 9.41 -5.33 6.24
N LEU A 107 8.86 -4.52 5.34
CA LEU A 107 7.54 -4.80 4.76
C LEU A 107 7.58 -6.00 3.80
N LEU A 108 8.54 -6.02 2.87
CA LEU A 108 8.63 -7.03 1.82
C LEU A 108 8.93 -8.43 2.38
N THR A 109 9.78 -8.55 3.39
CA THR A 109 10.10 -9.84 4.03
C THR A 109 8.94 -10.44 4.83
N ASN A 110 7.94 -9.63 5.17
CA ASN A 110 6.73 -10.06 5.86
C ASN A 110 5.54 -10.32 4.92
N LEU A 111 5.73 -10.27 3.60
CA LEU A 111 4.73 -10.65 2.62
C LEU A 111 4.72 -12.17 2.43
N GLU A 112 3.56 -12.75 2.37
CA GLU A 112 3.35 -14.11 1.92
C GLU A 112 3.31 -14.15 0.38
N GLU A 113 3.30 -15.34 -0.19
CA GLU A 113 3.25 -15.51 -1.64
C GLU A 113 1.98 -14.92 -2.23
N ARG A 114 2.13 -14.07 -3.24
CA ARG A 114 1.05 -13.36 -3.95
C ARG A 114 0.36 -12.24 -3.17
N ASP A 115 0.82 -11.93 -1.95
CA ASP A 115 0.29 -10.80 -1.19
C ASP A 115 0.38 -9.47 -1.95
N VAL A 116 -0.45 -8.53 -1.55
CA VAL A 116 -0.47 -7.17 -2.10
C VAL A 116 0.30 -6.22 -1.18
N LEU A 117 1.24 -5.47 -1.75
CA LEU A 117 1.82 -4.28 -1.13
C LEU A 117 1.17 -3.04 -1.74
N PHE A 118 0.41 -2.30 -0.95
CA PHE A 118 -0.17 -1.02 -1.36
C PHE A 118 0.66 0.14 -0.84
N ILE A 119 1.11 1.02 -1.75
CA ILE A 119 1.85 2.24 -1.43
C ILE A 119 1.04 3.45 -1.90
N ASP A 120 0.46 4.18 -0.95
CA ASP A 120 -0.21 5.45 -1.27
C ASP A 120 0.82 6.57 -1.48
N GLU A 121 0.47 7.56 -2.30
CA GLU A 121 1.36 8.67 -2.68
C GLU A 121 2.76 8.18 -3.12
N ILE A 122 2.81 7.13 -3.94
CA ILE A 122 4.04 6.46 -4.37
C ILE A 122 5.07 7.42 -5.03
N HIS A 123 4.59 8.52 -5.61
CA HIS A 123 5.45 9.58 -6.18
C HIS A 123 6.29 10.34 -5.14
N ARG A 124 6.03 10.11 -3.85
CA ARG A 124 6.77 10.70 -2.73
C ARG A 124 7.79 9.73 -2.09
N LEU A 125 8.02 8.59 -2.71
CA LEU A 125 9.10 7.69 -2.29
C LEU A 125 10.45 8.38 -2.36
N ASN A 126 11.30 8.09 -1.38
CA ASN A 126 12.71 8.44 -1.44
C ASN A 126 13.35 7.72 -2.64
N PRO A 127 14.13 8.41 -3.51
CA PRO A 127 14.75 7.78 -4.68
C PRO A 127 15.59 6.54 -4.36
N VAL A 128 16.25 6.51 -3.20
CA VAL A 128 17.03 5.33 -2.79
C VAL A 128 16.10 4.15 -2.51
N VAL A 129 14.97 4.38 -1.82
CA VAL A 129 13.97 3.34 -1.55
C VAL A 129 13.33 2.85 -2.84
N GLU A 130 13.11 3.75 -3.79
CA GLU A 130 12.56 3.42 -5.11
C GLU A 130 13.46 2.45 -5.89
N GLU A 131 14.79 2.60 -5.84
CA GLU A 131 15.75 1.66 -6.47
C GLU A 131 15.65 0.25 -5.86
N TYR A 132 15.52 0.15 -4.54
CA TYR A 132 15.30 -1.15 -3.88
C TYR A 132 13.96 -1.78 -4.25
N LEU A 133 12.92 -0.95 -4.41
CA LEU A 133 11.62 -1.41 -4.86
C LEU A 133 11.67 -2.02 -6.26
N TYR A 134 12.47 -1.44 -7.18
CA TYR A 134 12.65 -2.01 -8.52
C TYR A 134 13.28 -3.39 -8.48
N SER A 135 14.35 -3.58 -7.72
CA SER A 135 14.99 -4.89 -7.56
C SER A 135 14.01 -5.93 -6.99
N ALA A 136 13.19 -5.50 -6.03
CA ALA A 136 12.17 -6.36 -5.45
C ALA A 136 11.10 -6.77 -6.47
N MET A 137 10.66 -5.85 -7.33
CA MET A 137 9.65 -6.10 -8.36
C MET A 137 10.14 -6.99 -9.50
N GLU A 138 11.42 -6.85 -9.90
CA GLU A 138 11.97 -7.58 -11.04
C GLU A 138 12.52 -8.95 -10.64
N ASP A 139 13.31 -8.97 -9.58
CA ASP A 139 14.13 -10.14 -9.23
C ASP A 139 13.61 -10.90 -8.00
N CYS A 140 12.53 -10.43 -7.36
CA CYS A 140 12.03 -10.94 -6.08
C CYS A 140 13.16 -11.04 -5.05
N GLN A 141 14.03 -10.04 -5.00
CA GLN A 141 15.14 -9.96 -4.05
C GLN A 141 15.54 -8.52 -3.77
N ILE A 142 16.14 -8.29 -2.60
CA ILE A 142 16.72 -7.01 -2.22
C ILE A 142 18.09 -7.21 -1.61
N ASP A 143 19.00 -6.29 -1.91
CA ASP A 143 20.35 -6.27 -1.37
C ASP A 143 20.44 -5.21 -0.27
N ILE A 144 20.63 -5.63 0.98
CA ILE A 144 20.71 -4.71 2.12
C ILE A 144 22.13 -4.62 2.62
N MET A 145 22.63 -3.40 2.78
CA MET A 145 23.89 -3.12 3.45
C MET A 145 23.70 -3.19 4.97
N ILE A 146 24.36 -4.13 5.65
CA ILE A 146 24.25 -4.30 7.10
C ILE A 146 25.21 -3.38 7.86
N GLU A 147 26.37 -3.07 7.30
CA GLU A 147 27.37 -2.22 7.92
C GLU A 147 27.86 -1.16 6.94
N SER A 148 28.25 0.00 7.45
CA SER A 148 28.88 1.08 6.69
C SER A 148 30.40 1.12 6.95
N GLY A 149 31.18 1.48 5.94
CA GLY A 149 32.64 1.60 6.06
C GLY A 149 33.42 0.42 5.49
N PRO A 150 34.71 0.23 5.91
CA PRO A 150 35.60 -0.78 5.31
C PRO A 150 35.13 -2.24 5.44
N ASN A 151 34.21 -2.49 6.37
CA ASN A 151 33.62 -3.83 6.63
C ASN A 151 32.19 -3.95 6.10
N ALA A 152 31.75 -3.06 5.22
CA ALA A 152 30.40 -3.10 4.64
C ALA A 152 30.13 -4.48 4.00
N ARG A 153 29.04 -5.09 4.38
CA ARG A 153 28.57 -6.37 3.84
C ARG A 153 27.18 -6.18 3.29
N THR A 154 26.99 -6.62 2.06
CA THR A 154 25.66 -6.70 1.44
C THR A 154 25.09 -8.08 1.69
N VAL A 155 23.85 -8.14 2.16
CA VAL A 155 23.09 -9.38 2.30
C VAL A 155 21.92 -9.32 1.34
N GLN A 156 21.86 -10.32 0.46
CA GLN A 156 20.75 -10.52 -0.45
C GLN A 156 19.63 -11.28 0.26
N ILE A 157 18.45 -10.69 0.28
CA ILE A 157 17.24 -11.27 0.87
C ILE A 157 16.28 -11.63 -0.24
N LYS A 158 15.87 -12.88 -0.30
CA LYS A 158 14.79 -13.34 -1.20
C LYS A 158 13.44 -12.90 -0.65
N ILE A 159 12.57 -12.49 -1.56
CA ILE A 159 11.20 -12.03 -1.28
C ILE A 159 10.24 -12.93 -2.03
N ASN A 160 9.11 -13.23 -1.44
CA ASN A 160 8.04 -13.93 -2.15
C ASN A 160 7.51 -13.09 -3.30
N PRO A 161 7.09 -13.69 -4.42
CA PRO A 161 6.38 -12.97 -5.48
C PRO A 161 5.16 -12.24 -4.90
N PHE A 162 5.04 -10.97 -5.20
CA PHE A 162 3.99 -10.09 -4.67
C PHE A 162 3.44 -9.17 -5.74
N THR A 163 2.29 -8.59 -5.48
CA THR A 163 1.71 -7.53 -6.30
C THR A 163 1.93 -6.17 -5.66
N LEU A 164 2.62 -5.26 -6.36
CA LEU A 164 2.66 -3.85 -5.98
C LEU A 164 1.42 -3.14 -6.53
N ILE A 165 0.70 -2.44 -5.67
CA ILE A 165 -0.32 -1.45 -6.07
C ILE A 165 0.15 -0.08 -5.60
N GLY A 166 0.60 0.76 -6.54
CA GLY A 166 0.95 2.14 -6.27
C GLY A 166 -0.24 3.07 -6.49
N ALA A 167 -0.48 4.01 -5.59
CA ALA A 167 -1.46 5.07 -5.80
C ALA A 167 -0.78 6.44 -5.88
N THR A 168 -1.25 7.30 -6.79
CA THR A 168 -0.74 8.66 -6.93
C THR A 168 -1.81 9.63 -7.40
N THR A 169 -1.74 10.85 -6.90
CA THR A 169 -2.49 11.99 -7.43
C THR A 169 -1.73 12.75 -8.53
N ARG A 170 -0.43 12.48 -8.69
CA ARG A 170 0.50 13.24 -9.54
C ARG A 170 1.37 12.31 -10.39
N SER A 171 0.80 11.75 -11.45
CA SER A 171 1.54 10.84 -12.35
C SER A 171 2.76 11.49 -13.03
N GLY A 172 2.75 12.80 -13.23
CA GLY A 172 3.87 13.53 -13.80
C GLY A 172 5.14 13.58 -12.92
N LEU A 173 5.03 13.27 -11.62
CA LEU A 173 6.14 13.21 -10.69
C LEU A 173 6.75 11.81 -10.54
N LEU A 174 6.13 10.81 -11.16
CA LEU A 174 6.68 9.45 -11.18
C LEU A 174 7.91 9.38 -12.06
N THR A 175 8.91 8.64 -11.62
CA THR A 175 10.11 8.38 -12.42
C THR A 175 9.77 7.56 -13.65
N SER A 176 10.60 7.66 -14.69
CA SER A 176 10.38 6.90 -15.93
C SER A 176 10.35 5.37 -15.71
N PRO A 177 11.23 4.78 -14.87
CA PRO A 177 11.17 3.36 -14.59
C PRO A 177 9.84 2.91 -13.97
N LEU A 178 9.32 3.66 -12.98
CA LEU A 178 8.05 3.30 -12.32
C LEU A 178 6.84 3.38 -13.25
N ARG A 179 6.91 4.21 -14.30
CA ARG A 179 5.83 4.30 -15.30
C ARG A 179 5.94 3.24 -16.41
N ALA A 180 7.10 2.64 -16.57
CA ALA A 180 7.39 1.70 -17.65
C ALA A 180 7.14 0.23 -17.25
N ARG A 181 6.91 -0.01 -15.97
CA ARG A 181 6.67 -1.31 -15.35
C ARG A 181 5.25 -1.47 -14.85
#